data_c690e157e3a77b76ce03909b3bf7b03a
#
_entry.id   c690e157e3a77b76ce03909b3bf7b03a
#
_cell.length_a   1.000
_cell.length_b   1.000
_cell.length_c   1.000
_cell.angle_alpha   90.00
_cell.angle_beta   90.00
_cell.angle_gamma   90.00
#
_symmetry.space_group_name_H-M   'P 1'
#
loop_
_entity.id
_entity.type
_entity.pdbx_description
1 polymer ?
#
loop_
_entity_poly.entity_id
_entity_poly.type
_entity_poly.pdbx_seq_one_letter_code
_entity_poly.pdbx_strand_id
1 'polypeptide(L)'
;MKESPKRILLKLSGEALGENGRLFDQDMILRVGKILSDVAATGAQLGVVIGAGNIWRGRQSQEMDAVTADHMGMLGTVINCLCMRDAVERTGGHAVVFSAIDMPRVCEPYNVQSARQAMAEGKVVFFAGGSGNPFFTTDTAVVLRAAEMQADMLLLAKNVDGVYTADPNKDPNAQLIHDISYAEALERCLRVMDTAAFAMLTEQAIPMVRVFGLAEPENILKVIAGDLRGTVLHP
;
A
#
# COMPACT_ATOMS: atom_id res chain seq x y z
N MET A 1 -26.56 3.53 -16.47
CA MET A 1 -26.25 3.24 -15.06
C MET A 1 -24.83 3.78 -14.84
N LYS A 2 -24.60 4.66 -13.86
CA LYS A 2 -23.23 5.03 -13.46
C LYS A 2 -22.56 3.75 -12.96
N GLU A 3 -21.41 3.38 -13.51
CA GLU A 3 -20.59 2.32 -12.92
C GLU A 3 -20.32 2.64 -11.46
N SER A 4 -20.45 1.65 -10.60
CA SER A 4 -20.12 1.81 -9.17
C SER A 4 -18.66 2.24 -9.05
N PRO A 5 -18.32 3.17 -8.16
CA PRO A 5 -16.95 3.60 -7.98
C PRO A 5 -16.06 2.39 -7.66
N LYS A 6 -14.92 2.28 -8.34
CA LYS A 6 -13.93 1.22 -8.07
C LYS A 6 -13.32 1.44 -6.69
N ARG A 7 -13.31 0.41 -5.86
CA ARG A 7 -12.56 0.38 -4.60
C ARG A 7 -11.14 -0.07 -4.85
N ILE A 8 -10.23 0.78 -4.47
CA ILE A 8 -8.81 0.59 -4.72
C ILE A 8 -8.07 0.61 -3.37
N LEU A 9 -7.27 -0.40 -3.10
CA LEU A 9 -6.29 -0.38 -2.03
C LEU A 9 -4.91 -0.16 -2.66
N LEU A 10 -4.18 0.82 -2.13
CA LEU A 10 -2.83 1.15 -2.56
C LEU A 10 -1.84 0.90 -1.42
N LYS A 11 -0.80 0.13 -1.68
CA LYS A 11 0.35 0.01 -0.79
C LYS A 11 1.49 0.89 -1.29
N LEU A 12 1.96 1.77 -0.43
CA LEU A 12 3.15 2.58 -0.65
C LEU A 12 4.29 2.11 0.28
N SER A 13 5.50 2.10 -0.22
CA SER A 13 6.68 2.00 0.64
C SER A 13 6.86 3.32 1.39
N GLY A 14 7.22 3.27 2.69
CA GLY A 14 7.61 4.48 3.42
C GLY A 14 8.80 5.21 2.78
N GLU A 15 9.68 4.47 2.11
CA GLU A 15 10.81 5.04 1.36
C GLU A 15 10.38 6.00 0.25
N ALA A 16 9.15 5.85 -0.27
CA ALA A 16 8.58 6.76 -1.27
C ALA A 16 8.28 8.17 -0.73
N LEU A 17 8.35 8.37 0.58
CA LEU A 17 8.12 9.68 1.21
C LEU A 17 9.42 10.47 1.42
N GLY A 18 10.57 9.86 1.19
CA GLY A 18 11.88 10.45 1.37
C GLY A 18 12.72 10.36 0.10
N GLU A 19 13.59 11.32 -0.08
CA GLU A 19 14.56 11.37 -1.17
C GLU A 19 15.90 11.86 -0.65
N ASN A 20 17.01 11.45 -1.29
CA ASN A 20 18.36 11.92 -0.98
C ASN A 20 18.76 11.76 0.51
N GLY A 21 18.35 10.66 1.16
CA GLY A 21 18.67 10.37 2.57
C GLY A 21 17.80 11.12 3.59
N ARG A 22 16.81 11.89 3.15
CA ARG A 22 15.80 12.50 4.03
C ARG A 22 14.69 11.49 4.33
N LEU A 23 14.23 11.46 5.58
CA LEU A 23 13.07 10.63 5.97
C LEU A 23 11.77 11.11 5.29
N PHE A 24 11.65 12.43 5.14
CA PHE A 24 10.53 13.11 4.52
C PHE A 24 11.05 14.19 3.56
N ASP A 25 10.65 14.10 2.30
CA ASP A 25 10.88 15.14 1.31
C ASP A 25 9.55 15.84 0.99
N GLN A 26 9.49 17.14 1.25
CA GLN A 26 8.23 17.89 1.17
C GLN A 26 7.66 17.96 -0.25
N ASP A 27 8.52 18.07 -1.26
CA ASP A 27 8.08 18.15 -2.66
C ASP A 27 7.49 16.79 -3.10
N MET A 28 8.17 15.69 -2.75
CA MET A 28 7.68 14.34 -3.04
C MET A 28 6.36 14.05 -2.29
N ILE A 29 6.27 14.41 -1.01
CA ILE A 29 5.07 14.24 -0.19
C ILE A 29 3.87 14.98 -0.79
N LEU A 30 4.05 16.24 -1.16
CA LEU A 30 2.98 17.03 -1.79
C LEU A 30 2.60 16.49 -3.17
N ARG A 31 3.57 16.03 -3.96
CA ARG A 31 3.34 15.40 -5.27
C ARG A 31 2.51 14.11 -5.11
N VAL A 32 2.87 13.24 -4.18
CA VAL A 32 2.08 12.03 -3.87
C VAL A 32 0.70 12.42 -3.32
N GLY A 33 0.61 13.36 -2.39
CA GLY A 33 -0.65 13.85 -1.84
C GLY A 33 -1.61 14.36 -2.92
N LYS A 34 -1.10 15.13 -3.88
CA LYS A 34 -1.87 15.60 -5.04
C LYS A 34 -2.41 14.44 -5.90
N ILE A 35 -1.57 13.43 -6.16
CA ILE A 35 -1.98 12.25 -6.93
C ILE A 35 -3.11 11.50 -6.22
N LEU A 36 -3.00 11.30 -4.90
CA LEU A 36 -4.05 10.63 -4.12
C LEU A 36 -5.35 11.44 -4.12
N SER A 37 -5.26 12.77 -4.01
CA SER A 37 -6.40 13.67 -4.14
C SER A 37 -7.08 13.56 -5.51
N ASP A 38 -6.28 13.53 -6.59
CA ASP A 38 -6.77 13.41 -7.95
C ASP A 38 -7.46 12.06 -8.20
N VAL A 39 -6.91 10.96 -7.67
CA VAL A 39 -7.57 9.63 -7.72
C VAL A 39 -8.93 9.70 -7.04
N ALA A 40 -9.03 10.23 -5.82
CA ALA A 40 -10.30 10.34 -5.11
C ALA A 40 -11.29 11.23 -5.86
N ALA A 41 -10.83 12.32 -6.48
CA ALA A 41 -11.66 13.22 -7.29
C ALA A 41 -12.27 12.55 -8.53
N THR A 42 -11.74 11.44 -9.02
CA THR A 42 -12.37 10.64 -10.09
C THR A 42 -13.64 9.90 -9.65
N GLY A 43 -13.93 9.86 -8.34
CA GLY A 43 -14.98 9.06 -7.73
C GLY A 43 -14.52 7.65 -7.32
N ALA A 44 -13.23 7.34 -7.44
CA ALA A 44 -12.67 6.10 -6.91
C ALA A 44 -12.64 6.13 -5.37
N GLN A 45 -13.00 5.01 -4.76
CA GLN A 45 -12.92 4.80 -3.32
C GLN A 45 -11.50 4.33 -2.98
N LEU A 46 -10.67 5.21 -2.41
CA LEU A 46 -9.23 4.97 -2.22
C LEU A 46 -8.87 4.71 -0.76
N GLY A 47 -8.31 3.53 -0.50
CA GLY A 47 -7.63 3.20 0.75
C GLY A 47 -6.12 3.09 0.53
N VAL A 48 -5.33 3.55 1.49
CA VAL A 48 -3.86 3.58 1.39
C VAL A 48 -3.23 2.97 2.64
N VAL A 49 -2.30 2.05 2.44
CA VAL A 49 -1.43 1.50 3.48
C VAL A 49 0.00 1.93 3.18
N ILE A 50 0.69 2.49 4.18
CA ILE A 50 2.06 2.97 4.01
C ILE A 50 2.99 2.22 4.95
N GLY A 51 4.08 1.66 4.40
CA GLY A 51 5.12 1.02 5.20
C GLY A 51 5.96 2.04 6.00
N ALA A 52 6.71 1.56 6.99
CA ALA A 52 7.56 2.38 7.86
C ALA A 52 9.05 2.32 7.49
N GLY A 53 9.42 1.78 6.33
CA GLY A 53 10.81 1.49 5.97
C GLY A 53 11.76 2.69 5.94
N ASN A 54 11.23 3.91 5.82
CA ASN A 54 11.99 5.16 5.94
C ASN A 54 12.35 5.49 7.40
N ILE A 55 11.49 5.12 8.37
CA ILE A 55 11.65 5.45 9.79
C ILE A 55 12.30 4.30 10.55
N TRP A 56 11.80 3.06 10.34
CA TRP A 56 12.20 1.89 11.10
C TRP A 56 12.14 0.61 10.26
N ARG A 57 13.22 -0.17 10.31
CA ARG A 57 13.34 -1.48 9.68
C ARG A 57 13.56 -2.56 10.74
N GLY A 58 12.51 -2.97 11.44
CA GLY A 58 12.54 -3.85 12.59
C GLY A 58 13.31 -5.16 12.40
N ARG A 59 13.21 -5.77 11.22
CA ARG A 59 13.92 -7.04 10.90
C ARG A 59 15.44 -6.91 10.81
N GLN A 60 16.01 -5.71 10.85
CA GLN A 60 17.45 -5.47 10.80
C GLN A 60 18.07 -5.29 12.20
N SER A 61 17.27 -5.11 13.25
CA SER A 61 17.79 -5.01 14.61
C SER A 61 17.89 -6.40 15.25
N GLN A 62 19.08 -7.01 15.17
CA GLN A 62 19.34 -8.35 15.75
C GLN A 62 19.38 -8.36 17.29
N GLU A 63 19.41 -7.18 17.94
CA GLU A 63 19.57 -7.02 19.38
C GLU A 63 18.27 -6.65 20.11
N MET A 64 17.18 -6.40 19.37
CA MET A 64 15.90 -5.97 19.96
C MET A 64 14.89 -7.12 19.96
N ASP A 65 14.05 -7.16 20.98
CA ASP A 65 12.87 -8.03 21.00
C ASP A 65 12.00 -7.80 19.76
N ALA A 66 11.63 -8.89 19.08
CA ALA A 66 10.92 -8.83 17.82
C ALA A 66 9.54 -8.14 17.93
N VAL A 67 8.82 -8.35 19.04
CA VAL A 67 7.52 -7.71 19.29
C VAL A 67 7.69 -6.20 19.44
N THR A 68 8.70 -5.78 20.20
CA THR A 68 9.04 -4.36 20.39
C THR A 68 9.43 -3.72 19.04
N ALA A 69 10.26 -4.38 18.25
CA ALA A 69 10.67 -3.91 16.92
C ALA A 69 9.49 -3.74 15.97
N ASP A 70 8.54 -4.68 15.97
CA ASP A 70 7.32 -4.60 15.17
C ASP A 70 6.39 -3.47 15.64
N HIS A 71 6.21 -3.29 16.95
CA HIS A 71 5.43 -2.15 17.48
C HIS A 71 6.03 -0.80 17.06
N MET A 72 7.36 -0.66 17.07
CA MET A 72 8.02 0.56 16.56
C MET A 72 7.73 0.76 15.06
N GLY A 73 7.77 -0.31 14.25
CA GLY A 73 7.39 -0.25 12.85
C GLY A 73 5.92 0.15 12.66
N MET A 74 5.02 -0.39 13.47
CA MET A 74 3.59 -0.03 13.44
C MET A 74 3.39 1.46 13.76
N LEU A 75 4.07 2.00 14.78
CA LEU A 75 4.05 3.44 15.09
C LEU A 75 4.66 4.28 13.94
N GLY A 76 5.71 3.80 13.29
CA GLY A 76 6.28 4.44 12.11
C GLY A 76 5.27 4.57 10.96
N THR A 77 4.38 3.57 10.76
CA THR A 77 3.30 3.70 9.77
C THR A 77 2.31 4.80 10.13
N VAL A 78 2.03 5.01 11.43
CA VAL A 78 1.15 6.10 11.90
C VAL A 78 1.75 7.45 11.53
N ILE A 79 3.04 7.66 11.78
CA ILE A 79 3.74 8.91 11.43
C ILE A 79 3.61 9.18 9.93
N ASN A 80 3.86 8.18 9.07
CA ASN A 80 3.75 8.30 7.63
C ASN A 80 2.31 8.62 7.19
N CYS A 81 1.30 7.97 7.77
CA CYS A 81 -0.11 8.21 7.45
C CYS A 81 -0.56 9.63 7.85
N LEU A 82 -0.11 10.15 9.00
CA LEU A 82 -0.40 11.52 9.42
C LEU A 82 0.23 12.54 8.46
N CYS A 83 1.48 12.31 8.07
CA CYS A 83 2.18 13.14 7.09
C CYS A 83 1.42 13.19 5.75
N MET A 84 0.99 12.03 5.26
CA MET A 84 0.27 11.95 3.97
C MET A 84 -1.16 12.48 4.04
N ARG A 85 -1.84 12.36 5.19
CA ARG A 85 -3.13 13.03 5.40
C ARG A 85 -3.00 14.54 5.24
N ASP A 86 -2.02 15.16 5.92
CA ASP A 86 -1.74 16.61 5.79
C ASP A 86 -1.46 16.99 4.34
N ALA A 87 -0.66 16.20 3.61
CA ALA A 87 -0.36 16.43 2.21
C ALA A 87 -1.60 16.39 1.31
N VAL A 88 -2.50 15.42 1.50
CA VAL A 88 -3.76 15.34 0.76
C VAL A 88 -4.63 16.57 1.05
N GLU A 89 -4.76 16.96 2.31
CA GLU A 89 -5.56 18.14 2.71
C GLU A 89 -4.98 19.44 2.12
N ARG A 90 -3.66 19.61 2.17
CA ARG A 90 -2.97 20.78 1.57
C ARG A 90 -3.09 20.84 0.05
N THR A 91 -3.33 19.73 -0.60
CA THR A 91 -3.53 19.66 -2.07
C THR A 91 -5.00 19.69 -2.47
N GLY A 92 -5.91 19.98 -1.54
CA GLY A 92 -7.32 20.20 -1.78
C GLY A 92 -8.20 18.96 -1.71
N GLY A 93 -7.66 17.82 -1.30
CA GLY A 93 -8.41 16.60 -1.03
C GLY A 93 -8.95 16.52 0.40
N HIS A 94 -9.69 15.46 0.70
CA HIS A 94 -10.13 15.10 2.04
C HIS A 94 -9.55 13.76 2.44
N ALA A 95 -9.07 13.64 3.67
CA ALA A 95 -8.46 12.40 4.14
C ALA A 95 -8.79 12.10 5.60
N VAL A 96 -8.70 10.82 5.96
CA VAL A 96 -8.84 10.34 7.34
C VAL A 96 -7.83 9.22 7.60
N VAL A 97 -7.33 9.15 8.83
CA VAL A 97 -6.43 8.06 9.27
C VAL A 97 -7.18 7.18 10.27
N PHE A 98 -7.31 5.90 9.94
CA PHE A 98 -7.76 4.87 10.87
C PHE A 98 -6.56 4.08 11.37
N SER A 99 -6.45 3.90 12.68
CA SER A 99 -5.35 3.15 13.29
C SER A 99 -5.84 1.83 13.88
N ALA A 100 -5.11 0.75 13.57
CA ALA A 100 -5.29 -0.56 14.19
C ALA A 100 -4.76 -0.63 15.63
N ILE A 101 -4.01 0.40 16.06
CA ILE A 101 -3.57 0.60 17.45
C ILE A 101 -4.43 1.71 18.05
N ASP A 102 -4.97 1.50 19.24
CA ASP A 102 -5.80 2.48 19.92
C ASP A 102 -5.03 3.75 20.29
N MET A 103 -5.32 4.84 19.59
CA MET A 103 -4.77 6.17 19.84
C MET A 103 -5.78 7.28 19.46
N PRO A 104 -6.95 7.33 20.10
CA PRO A 104 -8.11 8.14 19.64
C PRO A 104 -7.87 9.66 19.68
N ARG A 105 -6.81 10.13 20.30
CA ARG A 105 -6.40 11.56 20.26
C ARG A 105 -5.61 11.92 19.00
N VAL A 106 -5.18 10.93 18.21
CA VAL A 106 -4.29 11.11 17.05
C VAL A 106 -4.93 10.63 15.78
N CYS A 107 -5.56 9.45 15.83
CA CYS A 107 -6.20 8.79 14.70
C CYS A 107 -7.58 8.26 15.11
N GLU A 108 -8.47 8.08 14.14
CA GLU A 108 -9.71 7.35 14.37
C GLU A 108 -9.42 5.87 14.68
N PRO A 109 -10.09 5.26 15.68
CA PRO A 109 -10.02 3.82 15.90
C PRO A 109 -10.51 3.07 14.66
N TYR A 110 -9.74 2.06 14.24
CA TYR A 110 -10.10 1.31 13.04
C TYR A 110 -11.40 0.52 13.23
N ASN A 111 -12.33 0.76 12.34
CA ASN A 111 -13.56 0.00 12.19
C ASN A 111 -13.90 -0.14 10.70
N VAL A 112 -14.25 -1.34 10.26
CA VAL A 112 -14.54 -1.67 8.86
C VAL A 112 -15.65 -0.79 8.28
N GLN A 113 -16.74 -0.60 9.04
CA GLN A 113 -17.91 0.16 8.56
C GLN A 113 -17.58 1.64 8.40
N SER A 114 -16.90 2.22 9.41
CA SER A 114 -16.48 3.62 9.38
C SER A 114 -15.48 3.89 8.22
N ALA A 115 -14.55 2.95 7.99
CA ALA A 115 -13.60 3.07 6.89
C ALA A 115 -14.30 3.00 5.52
N ARG A 116 -15.20 2.03 5.32
CA ARG A 116 -16.01 1.93 4.09
C ARG A 116 -16.88 3.17 3.85
N GLN A 117 -17.48 3.71 4.90
CA GLN A 117 -18.26 4.94 4.81
C GLN A 117 -17.39 6.13 4.39
N ALA A 118 -16.23 6.32 5.01
CA ALA A 118 -15.30 7.38 4.65
C ALA A 118 -14.83 7.29 3.20
N MET A 119 -14.53 6.07 2.71
CA MET A 119 -14.20 5.84 1.30
C MET A 119 -15.38 6.20 0.38
N ALA A 120 -16.61 5.84 0.75
CA ALA A 120 -17.82 6.16 -0.02
C ALA A 120 -18.12 7.67 -0.04
N GLU A 121 -17.69 8.41 0.98
CA GLU A 121 -17.78 9.87 1.06
C GLU A 121 -16.68 10.57 0.21
N GLY A 122 -15.82 9.82 -0.49
CA GLY A 122 -14.75 10.34 -1.33
C GLY A 122 -13.50 10.79 -0.56
N LYS A 123 -13.36 10.39 0.70
CA LYS A 123 -12.14 10.63 1.47
C LYS A 123 -11.05 9.61 1.09
N VAL A 124 -9.81 10.05 1.01
CA VAL A 124 -8.65 9.14 1.01
C VAL A 124 -8.51 8.55 2.42
N VAL A 125 -8.62 7.23 2.53
CA VAL A 125 -8.56 6.54 3.82
C VAL A 125 -7.17 5.94 4.01
N PHE A 126 -6.44 6.42 5.00
CA PHE A 126 -5.15 5.85 5.41
C PHE A 126 -5.34 4.83 6.52
N PHE A 127 -4.77 3.63 6.33
CA PHE A 127 -4.77 2.56 7.31
C PHE A 127 -3.41 2.49 8.01
N ALA A 128 -3.35 2.93 9.24
CA ALA A 128 -2.15 2.99 10.08
C ALA A 128 -2.09 1.85 11.10
N GLY A 129 -0.93 1.61 11.69
CA GLY A 129 -0.73 0.56 12.70
C GLY A 129 -0.66 -0.85 12.14
N GLY A 130 -0.49 -1.01 10.81
CA GLY A 130 -0.40 -2.31 10.16
C GLY A 130 -1.65 -3.18 10.34
N SER A 131 -1.46 -4.44 10.74
CA SER A 131 -2.55 -5.35 11.14
C SER A 131 -3.07 -5.11 12.56
N GLY A 132 -2.35 -4.34 13.38
CA GLY A 132 -2.57 -4.23 14.82
C GLY A 132 -1.82 -5.31 15.63
N ASN A 133 -1.14 -6.24 14.96
CA ASN A 133 -0.44 -7.35 15.60
C ASN A 133 1.02 -7.45 15.11
N PRO A 134 1.96 -7.80 16.00
CA PRO A 134 3.33 -8.09 15.60
C PRO A 134 3.41 -9.33 14.69
N PHE A 135 4.57 -9.55 14.06
CA PHE A 135 4.90 -10.64 13.12
C PHE A 135 4.25 -10.55 11.74
N PHE A 136 3.39 -9.57 11.49
CA PHE A 136 2.81 -9.31 10.17
C PHE A 136 3.45 -8.12 9.49
N THR A 137 3.64 -8.23 8.18
CA THR A 137 4.21 -7.15 7.38
C THR A 137 3.15 -6.17 6.89
N THR A 138 3.60 -5.08 6.28
CA THR A 138 2.71 -4.15 5.57
C THR A 138 2.04 -4.80 4.36
N ASP A 139 2.66 -5.81 3.74
CA ASP A 139 2.04 -6.57 2.64
C ASP A 139 0.85 -7.39 3.17
N THR A 140 1.00 -8.06 4.32
CA THR A 140 -0.12 -8.74 5.00
C THR A 140 -1.23 -7.74 5.38
N ALA A 141 -0.85 -6.58 5.93
CA ALA A 141 -1.81 -5.56 6.33
C ALA A 141 -2.63 -5.04 5.13
N VAL A 142 -2.01 -4.77 3.98
CA VAL A 142 -2.75 -4.25 2.82
C VAL A 142 -3.69 -5.29 2.23
N VAL A 143 -3.31 -6.57 2.20
CA VAL A 143 -4.21 -7.65 1.73
C VAL A 143 -5.41 -7.80 2.66
N LEU A 144 -5.17 -7.76 3.99
CA LEU A 144 -6.25 -7.78 4.99
C LEU A 144 -7.23 -6.62 4.76
N ARG A 145 -6.72 -5.39 4.62
CA ARG A 145 -7.58 -4.22 4.34
C ARG A 145 -8.27 -4.33 2.99
N ALA A 146 -7.62 -4.89 1.96
CA ALA A 146 -8.25 -5.11 0.66
C ALA A 146 -9.46 -6.06 0.77
N ALA A 147 -9.31 -7.16 1.48
CA ALA A 147 -10.41 -8.10 1.74
C ALA A 147 -11.54 -7.44 2.54
N GLU A 148 -11.21 -6.77 3.66
CA GLU A 148 -12.18 -6.08 4.51
C GLU A 148 -12.92 -4.95 3.77
N MET A 149 -12.25 -4.22 2.90
CA MET A 149 -12.86 -3.17 2.08
C MET A 149 -13.59 -3.72 0.86
N GLN A 150 -13.47 -5.01 0.56
CA GLN A 150 -13.98 -5.61 -0.69
C GLN A 150 -13.42 -4.87 -1.91
N ALA A 151 -12.10 -4.75 -1.98
CA ALA A 151 -11.43 -4.02 -3.03
C ALA A 151 -11.55 -4.74 -4.38
N ASP A 152 -11.82 -3.96 -5.43
CA ASP A 152 -11.79 -4.45 -6.81
C ASP A 152 -10.36 -4.58 -7.32
N MET A 153 -9.44 -3.76 -6.75
CA MET A 153 -8.06 -3.68 -7.18
C MET A 153 -7.14 -3.41 -6.00
N LEU A 154 -6.05 -4.17 -5.92
CA LEU A 154 -4.93 -3.92 -5.01
C LEU A 154 -3.72 -3.45 -5.81
N LEU A 155 -3.19 -2.29 -5.48
CA LEU A 155 -2.03 -1.66 -6.09
C LEU A 155 -0.82 -1.79 -5.18
N LEU A 156 0.24 -2.43 -5.65
CA LEU A 156 1.51 -2.58 -4.95
C LEU A 156 2.58 -1.73 -5.64
N ALA A 157 2.79 -0.53 -5.15
CA ALA A 157 3.83 0.36 -5.62
C ALA A 157 5.16 -0.01 -4.94
N LYS A 158 6.13 -0.45 -5.72
CA LYS A 158 7.42 -0.98 -5.28
C LYS A 158 8.61 -0.22 -5.88
N ASN A 159 9.82 -0.55 -5.42
CA ASN A 159 11.06 -0.01 -5.99
C ASN A 159 11.50 -0.73 -7.27
N VAL A 160 10.78 -1.78 -7.67
CA VAL A 160 10.98 -2.52 -8.93
C VAL A 160 9.74 -2.42 -9.79
N ASP A 161 9.91 -2.48 -11.10
CA ASP A 161 8.83 -2.19 -12.06
C ASP A 161 7.71 -3.25 -12.09
N GLY A 162 7.89 -4.39 -11.46
CA GLY A 162 6.90 -5.47 -11.41
C GLY A 162 7.47 -6.74 -10.81
N VAL A 163 6.86 -7.88 -11.16
CA VAL A 163 7.34 -9.22 -10.79
C VAL A 163 8.24 -9.74 -11.88
N TYR A 164 9.41 -10.24 -11.49
CA TYR A 164 10.42 -10.78 -12.40
C TYR A 164 10.60 -12.27 -12.20
N THR A 165 11.14 -12.95 -13.21
CA THR A 165 11.49 -14.39 -13.17
C THR A 165 12.58 -14.71 -12.13
N ALA A 166 13.40 -13.73 -11.78
CA ALA A 166 14.44 -13.76 -10.74
C ALA A 166 14.65 -12.35 -10.19
N ASP A 167 15.51 -12.16 -9.18
CA ASP A 167 15.84 -10.83 -8.66
C ASP A 167 16.64 -10.01 -9.70
N PRO A 168 16.07 -8.95 -10.30
CA PRO A 168 16.73 -8.18 -11.36
C PRO A 168 18.00 -7.46 -10.89
N ASN A 169 18.20 -7.29 -9.58
CA ASN A 169 19.43 -6.71 -9.04
C ASN A 169 20.58 -7.73 -8.94
N LYS A 170 20.29 -9.03 -9.09
CA LYS A 170 21.25 -10.14 -8.96
C LYS A 170 21.42 -10.92 -10.25
N ASP A 171 20.36 -11.04 -11.03
CA ASP A 171 20.35 -11.78 -12.28
C ASP A 171 20.05 -10.84 -13.45
N PRO A 172 21.03 -10.53 -14.31
CA PRO A 172 20.82 -9.67 -15.48
C PRO A 172 19.90 -10.29 -16.55
N ASN A 173 19.59 -11.60 -16.45
CA ASN A 173 18.66 -12.29 -17.35
C ASN A 173 17.22 -12.31 -16.79
N ALA A 174 16.96 -11.71 -15.62
CA ALA A 174 15.64 -11.62 -15.06
C ALA A 174 14.68 -10.88 -16.01
N GLN A 175 13.56 -11.51 -16.34
CA GLN A 175 12.56 -10.94 -17.25
C GLN A 175 11.34 -10.50 -16.47
N LEU A 176 10.78 -9.34 -16.83
CA LEU A 176 9.53 -8.85 -16.29
C LEU A 176 8.37 -9.73 -16.78
N ILE A 177 7.53 -10.15 -15.85
CA ILE A 177 6.31 -10.91 -16.10
C ILE A 177 5.16 -9.91 -16.12
N HIS A 178 4.45 -9.81 -17.26
CA HIS A 178 3.37 -8.82 -17.39
C HIS A 178 2.03 -9.30 -16.84
N ASP A 179 1.77 -10.59 -16.93
CA ASP A 179 0.50 -11.22 -16.51
C ASP A 179 0.78 -12.60 -15.93
N ILE A 180 0.17 -12.92 -14.77
CA ILE A 180 0.39 -14.19 -14.09
C ILE A 180 -0.75 -14.48 -13.11
N SER A 181 -1.18 -15.75 -13.05
CA SER A 181 -2.15 -16.17 -12.02
C SER A 181 -1.50 -16.31 -10.64
N TYR A 182 -2.32 -16.27 -9.58
CA TYR A 182 -1.85 -16.54 -8.21
C TYR A 182 -1.27 -17.95 -8.10
N ALA A 183 -1.91 -18.94 -8.73
CA ALA A 183 -1.45 -20.32 -8.71
C ALA A 183 -0.06 -20.46 -9.35
N GLU A 184 0.13 -19.87 -10.53
CA GLU A 184 1.44 -19.92 -11.22
C GLU A 184 2.52 -19.15 -10.45
N ALA A 185 2.19 -18.01 -9.83
CA ALA A 185 3.14 -17.25 -9.03
C ALA A 185 3.61 -18.05 -7.80
N LEU A 186 2.71 -18.83 -7.18
CA LEU A 186 3.04 -19.76 -6.10
C LEU A 186 3.92 -20.92 -6.57
N GLU A 187 3.52 -21.59 -7.65
CA GLU A 187 4.25 -22.73 -8.23
C GLU A 187 5.69 -22.34 -8.58
N ARG A 188 5.86 -21.14 -9.16
CA ARG A 188 7.17 -20.59 -9.54
C ARG A 188 7.92 -19.96 -8.36
N CYS A 189 7.39 -19.99 -7.13
CA CYS A 189 7.98 -19.40 -5.93
C CYS A 189 8.39 -17.92 -6.10
N LEU A 190 7.62 -17.14 -6.85
CA LEU A 190 7.93 -15.74 -7.12
C LEU A 190 7.72 -14.88 -5.86
N ARG A 191 8.66 -13.98 -5.59
CA ARG A 191 8.62 -13.10 -4.41
C ARG A 191 7.82 -11.82 -4.68
N VAL A 192 6.50 -11.95 -4.75
CA VAL A 192 5.59 -10.82 -4.90
C VAL A 192 5.40 -10.09 -3.57
N MET A 193 5.16 -10.86 -2.50
CA MET A 193 4.94 -10.40 -1.12
C MET A 193 5.37 -11.51 -0.15
N ASP A 194 5.17 -11.31 1.16
CA ASP A 194 5.42 -12.39 2.12
C ASP A 194 4.38 -13.52 2.01
N THR A 195 4.74 -14.70 2.53
CA THR A 195 3.93 -15.92 2.37
C THR A 195 2.53 -15.78 2.98
N ALA A 196 2.40 -15.11 4.13
CA ALA A 196 1.12 -14.94 4.80
C ALA A 196 0.20 -14.02 3.99
N ALA A 197 0.76 -12.92 3.46
CA ALA A 197 0.05 -12.00 2.57
C ALA A 197 -0.43 -12.72 1.30
N PHE A 198 0.45 -13.55 0.70
CA PHE A 198 0.12 -14.25 -0.54
C PHE A 198 -0.96 -15.34 -0.32
N ALA A 199 -0.89 -16.09 0.79
CA ALA A 199 -1.92 -17.06 1.15
C ALA A 199 -3.29 -16.38 1.31
N MET A 200 -3.35 -15.29 2.08
CA MET A 200 -4.58 -14.52 2.26
C MET A 200 -5.11 -13.96 0.93
N LEU A 201 -4.21 -13.43 0.07
CA LEU A 201 -4.57 -12.93 -1.26
C LEU A 201 -5.29 -13.98 -2.09
N THR A 202 -4.78 -15.20 -2.08
CA THR A 202 -5.34 -16.35 -2.82
C THR A 202 -6.68 -16.79 -2.23
N GLU A 203 -6.76 -16.94 -0.90
CA GLU A 203 -7.98 -17.38 -0.21
C GLU A 203 -9.13 -16.37 -0.37
N GLN A 204 -8.83 -15.08 -0.30
CA GLN A 204 -9.84 -14.02 -0.44
C GLN A 204 -10.15 -13.68 -1.90
N ALA A 205 -9.46 -14.32 -2.87
CA ALA A 205 -9.65 -14.16 -4.30
C ALA A 205 -9.79 -12.68 -4.72
N ILE A 206 -8.86 -11.82 -4.26
CA ILE A 206 -8.85 -10.41 -4.65
C ILE A 206 -8.84 -10.34 -6.19
N PRO A 207 -9.78 -9.63 -6.85
CA PRO A 207 -9.99 -9.76 -8.29
C PRO A 207 -8.79 -9.38 -9.15
N MET A 208 -8.00 -8.39 -8.71
CA MET A 208 -6.84 -7.90 -9.46
C MET A 208 -5.79 -7.32 -8.53
N VAL A 209 -4.55 -7.73 -8.70
CA VAL A 209 -3.38 -7.08 -8.09
C VAL A 209 -2.49 -6.52 -9.19
N ARG A 210 -2.05 -5.28 -9.02
CA ARG A 210 -1.10 -4.62 -9.92
C ARG A 210 0.18 -4.32 -9.17
N VAL A 211 1.30 -4.83 -9.67
CA VAL A 211 2.64 -4.52 -9.13
C VAL A 211 3.38 -3.64 -10.12
N PHE A 212 3.85 -2.48 -9.68
CA PHE A 212 4.52 -1.51 -10.55
C PHE A 212 5.55 -0.67 -9.79
N GLY A 213 6.47 -0.06 -10.55
CA GLY A 213 7.52 0.80 -10.02
C GLY A 213 6.99 2.18 -9.64
N LEU A 214 7.45 2.70 -8.48
CA LEU A 214 7.08 4.02 -7.96
C LEU A 214 8.20 5.07 -8.18
N ALA A 215 9.14 4.83 -9.08
CA ALA A 215 10.15 5.84 -9.44
C ALA A 215 9.50 7.18 -9.87
N GLU A 216 8.36 7.09 -10.55
CA GLU A 216 7.50 8.20 -10.89
C GLU A 216 6.14 8.02 -10.21
N PRO A 217 5.78 8.85 -9.20
CA PRO A 217 4.50 8.73 -8.48
C PRO A 217 3.27 8.79 -9.38
N GLU A 218 3.34 9.49 -10.53
CA GLU A 218 2.28 9.55 -11.54
C GLU A 218 1.93 8.18 -12.14
N ASN A 219 2.76 7.17 -11.94
CA ASN A 219 2.45 5.81 -12.34
C ASN A 219 1.20 5.27 -11.64
N ILE A 220 0.88 5.78 -10.44
CA ILE A 220 -0.36 5.44 -9.73
C ILE A 220 -1.58 5.79 -10.61
N LEU A 221 -1.66 7.03 -11.10
CA LEU A 221 -2.75 7.47 -11.97
C LEU A 221 -2.82 6.68 -13.26
N LYS A 222 -1.66 6.45 -13.90
CA LYS A 222 -1.56 5.71 -15.16
C LYS A 222 -2.06 4.27 -15.01
N VAL A 223 -1.66 3.58 -13.95
CA VAL A 223 -2.09 2.19 -13.68
C VAL A 223 -3.59 2.12 -13.39
N ILE A 224 -4.15 3.08 -12.64
CA ILE A 224 -5.60 3.16 -12.38
C ILE A 224 -6.37 3.45 -13.68
N ALA A 225 -5.80 4.24 -14.59
CA ALA A 225 -6.35 4.52 -15.91
C ALA A 225 -6.23 3.35 -16.92
N GLY A 226 -5.61 2.23 -16.53
CA GLY A 226 -5.50 1.03 -17.34
C GLY A 226 -4.18 0.87 -18.12
N ASP A 227 -3.16 1.67 -17.81
CA ASP A 227 -1.80 1.47 -18.35
C ASP A 227 -1.28 0.06 -17.98
N LEU A 228 -0.69 -0.65 -18.92
CA LEU A 228 -0.27 -2.05 -18.77
C LEU A 228 1.14 -2.22 -18.15
N ARG A 229 1.76 -1.14 -17.66
CA ARG A 229 3.07 -1.22 -16.99
C ARG A 229 3.04 -2.18 -15.80
N GLY A 230 4.17 -2.81 -15.52
CA GLY A 230 4.33 -3.73 -14.40
C GLY A 230 3.69 -5.09 -14.64
N THR A 231 3.22 -5.69 -13.55
CA THR A 231 2.63 -7.03 -13.54
C THR A 231 1.18 -6.98 -13.09
N VAL A 232 0.32 -7.70 -13.78
CA VAL A 232 -1.04 -8.06 -13.34
C VAL A 232 -0.98 -9.43 -12.69
N LEU A 233 -1.51 -9.57 -11.47
CA LEU A 233 -1.80 -10.87 -10.88
C LEU A 233 -3.32 -11.01 -10.70
N HIS A 234 -3.83 -12.22 -10.92
CA HIS A 234 -5.26 -12.54 -10.86
C HIS A 234 -5.50 -13.96 -10.34
N PRO A 235 -6.70 -14.32 -9.89
CA PRO A 235 -7.07 -15.68 -9.50
C PRO A 235 -6.83 -16.73 -10.55
#